data_ed17e1e2cbef07425ebf945a084fc33f
#
_entry.id   ed17e1e2cbef07425ebf945a084fc33f
#
_cell.length_a   1.000
_cell.length_b   1.000
_cell.length_c   1.000
_cell.angle_alpha   90.00
_cell.angle_beta   90.00
_cell.angle_gamma   90.00
#
_symmetry.space_group_name_H-M   'P 1'
#
loop_
_entity.id
_entity.type
_entity.pdbx_description
1 polymer ?
#
loop_
_entity_poly.entity_id
_entity_poly.type
_entity_poly.pdbx_seq_one_letter_code
_entity_poly.pdbx_strand_id
1 'polypeptide(L)'
;MSFAGFIQECIKNENTNITHALYISENSVMGEYVRYPYKMDSLKLFFSMTKTFSGLATGIAWDLGLLHMDDPIIGFFPEECPGTPDENLSRITVQHLLTMSCGIHENTYSDLFVQDNWVEAFLKQSFPHEPGTFYRYSTHCSHMLSAIITKVSGLSLEHFLNRYLFYPMEIYEAQWELSPEKLTAGGMGLSLYPMSLVKIAQLLLKEGSYNGSQLISKEYLKMAVTQQIIKQDDINNPDSEFSGNGYGYQFHIGKDGYYRMDGAFGQLCLLCPDKKKAVIVFSQYSKTEALLSLIYKHLLNDTECCCAYIENTRPEKNAAAVDAVIPCSNFRLEDNILGIKYVEFLPSCNEYLVKLCYAEYTETIRFSLLQETSGKMDFLKDL
;
A
#
# COMPACT_ATOMS: atom_id res chain seq x y z
N MET A 1 -3.83 7.23 -28.39
CA MET A 1 -3.60 7.24 -26.94
C MET A 1 -2.30 6.52 -26.68
N SER A 2 -1.53 6.91 -25.66
CA SER A 2 -0.18 6.37 -25.48
C SER A 2 0.28 6.56 -24.02
N PHE A 3 1.30 5.83 -23.60
CA PHE A 3 1.94 6.03 -22.29
C PHE A 3 2.47 7.47 -22.14
N ALA A 4 3.08 8.04 -23.19
CA ALA A 4 3.50 9.43 -23.19
C ALA A 4 2.34 10.41 -22.96
N GLY A 5 1.20 10.17 -23.62
CA GLY A 5 -0.02 10.97 -23.41
C GLY A 5 -0.56 10.86 -21.97
N PHE A 6 -0.53 9.68 -21.38
CA PHE A 6 -0.86 9.47 -19.98
C PHE A 6 0.02 10.32 -19.06
N ILE A 7 1.34 10.24 -19.22
CA ILE A 7 2.29 11.02 -18.41
C ILE A 7 2.07 12.52 -18.56
N GLN A 8 1.89 12.99 -19.81
CA GLN A 8 1.68 14.42 -20.07
C GLN A 8 0.39 14.94 -19.42
N GLU A 9 -0.70 14.17 -19.46
CA GLU A 9 -1.94 14.56 -18.78
C GLU A 9 -1.82 14.48 -17.25
N CYS A 10 -1.13 13.48 -16.72
CA CYS A 10 -0.85 13.42 -15.28
C CYS A 10 -0.05 14.65 -14.79
N ILE A 11 0.95 15.10 -15.56
CA ILE A 11 1.75 16.30 -15.21
C ILE A 11 0.92 17.57 -15.19
N LYS A 12 -0.10 17.66 -16.07
CA LYS A 12 -0.95 18.85 -16.21
C LYS A 12 -2.15 18.86 -15.26
N ASN A 13 -2.54 17.72 -14.72
CA ASN A 13 -3.72 17.58 -13.90
C ASN A 13 -3.41 17.90 -12.44
N GLU A 14 -4.04 18.91 -11.86
CA GLU A 14 -3.87 19.34 -10.48
C GLU A 14 -4.22 18.27 -9.42
N ASN A 15 -5.02 17.26 -9.81
CA ASN A 15 -5.39 16.15 -8.94
C ASN A 15 -4.40 14.98 -8.99
N THR A 16 -3.31 15.11 -9.75
CA THR A 16 -2.26 14.08 -9.87
C THR A 16 -0.87 14.68 -9.69
N ASN A 17 -0.03 14.00 -8.92
CA ASN A 17 1.34 14.40 -8.66
C ASN A 17 2.24 13.15 -8.62
N ILE A 18 2.33 12.50 -9.80
CA ILE A 18 3.04 11.24 -9.97
C ILE A 18 4.56 11.43 -9.88
N THR A 19 5.23 10.46 -9.27
CA THR A 19 6.69 10.39 -9.20
C THR A 19 7.26 9.28 -10.08
N HIS A 20 6.53 8.16 -10.17
CA HIS A 20 6.87 7.03 -11.05
C HIS A 20 5.60 6.53 -11.72
N ALA A 21 5.75 6.02 -12.92
CA ALA A 21 4.72 5.25 -13.60
C ALA A 21 5.36 4.14 -14.42
N LEU A 22 4.76 2.96 -14.34
CA LEU A 22 5.19 1.78 -15.09
C LEU A 22 3.96 1.17 -15.77
N TYR A 23 4.06 0.92 -17.07
CA TYR A 23 3.07 0.20 -17.84
C TYR A 23 3.69 -1.12 -18.27
N ILE A 24 3.11 -2.23 -17.85
CA ILE A 24 3.72 -3.55 -17.99
C ILE A 24 2.77 -4.55 -18.63
N SER A 25 3.37 -5.54 -19.29
CA SER A 25 2.71 -6.80 -19.63
C SER A 25 3.18 -7.90 -18.68
N GLU A 26 2.58 -9.08 -18.81
CA GLU A 26 3.00 -10.27 -18.05
C GLU A 26 4.49 -10.64 -18.26
N ASN A 27 5.16 -10.15 -19.31
CA ASN A 27 6.53 -10.51 -19.68
C ASN A 27 7.51 -9.34 -19.76
N SER A 28 7.04 -8.11 -19.81
CA SER A 28 7.92 -6.96 -20.09
C SER A 28 7.40 -5.65 -19.51
N VAL A 29 8.31 -4.70 -19.31
CA VAL A 29 7.99 -3.30 -19.10
C VAL A 29 7.79 -2.65 -20.46
N MET A 30 6.62 -2.07 -20.70
CA MET A 30 6.21 -1.43 -21.95
C MET A 30 6.36 0.08 -21.89
N GLY A 31 6.28 0.67 -20.70
CA GLY A 31 6.46 2.10 -20.48
C GLY A 31 7.02 2.34 -19.09
N GLU A 32 7.96 3.27 -19.00
CA GLU A 32 8.62 3.66 -17.77
C GLU A 32 8.74 5.18 -17.70
N TYR A 33 8.40 5.74 -16.54
CA TYR A 33 8.57 7.15 -16.22
C TYR A 33 9.04 7.30 -14.79
N VAL A 34 10.04 8.13 -14.59
CA VAL A 34 10.46 8.59 -13.28
C VAL A 34 10.70 10.09 -13.32
N ARG A 35 10.13 10.81 -12.37
CA ARG A 35 10.28 12.26 -12.25
C ARG A 35 11.53 12.61 -11.46
N TYR A 36 12.38 13.48 -11.99
CA TYR A 36 13.49 14.05 -11.20
C TYR A 36 12.98 14.73 -9.91
N PRO A 37 13.65 14.58 -8.74
CA PRO A 37 14.92 13.87 -8.50
C PRO A 37 14.76 12.38 -8.11
N TYR A 38 13.59 11.80 -8.23
CA TYR A 38 13.34 10.40 -7.87
C TYR A 38 14.13 9.44 -8.76
N LYS A 39 14.32 8.22 -8.25
CA LYS A 39 15.06 7.16 -8.96
C LYS A 39 14.28 5.86 -8.90
N MET A 40 14.43 5.01 -9.92
CA MET A 40 13.77 3.72 -10.00
C MET A 40 14.30 2.72 -8.95
N ASP A 41 15.53 2.89 -8.51
CA ASP A 41 16.21 2.11 -7.47
C ASP A 41 16.04 2.70 -6.05
N SER A 42 15.07 3.60 -5.85
CA SER A 42 14.71 4.10 -4.54
C SER A 42 13.55 3.30 -3.95
N LEU A 43 13.66 2.93 -2.68
CA LEU A 43 12.56 2.31 -1.94
C LEU A 43 11.35 3.24 -1.92
N LYS A 44 10.19 2.66 -2.12
CA LYS A 44 8.89 3.33 -2.05
C LYS A 44 8.07 2.72 -0.92
N LEU A 45 7.58 3.58 -0.04
CA LEU A 45 6.61 3.18 0.97
C LEU A 45 5.26 2.91 0.28
N PHE A 46 4.74 1.71 0.49
CA PHE A 46 3.54 1.23 -0.18
C PHE A 46 2.25 1.67 0.50
N PHE A 47 2.33 2.19 1.73
CA PHE A 47 1.13 2.47 2.50
C PHE A 47 0.19 1.27 2.49
N SER A 48 -1.09 1.48 2.21
CA SER A 48 -2.09 0.42 2.21
C SER A 48 -1.96 -0.64 1.12
N MET A 49 -1.14 -0.45 0.07
CA MET A 49 -0.81 -1.56 -0.83
C MET A 49 -0.14 -2.73 -0.08
N THR A 50 0.46 -2.47 1.09
CA THR A 50 0.98 -3.48 2.02
C THR A 50 -0.04 -4.56 2.36
N LYS A 51 -1.32 -4.20 2.47
CA LYS A 51 -2.40 -5.12 2.83
C LYS A 51 -2.51 -6.33 1.89
N THR A 52 -2.30 -6.08 0.60
CA THR A 52 -2.27 -7.15 -0.40
C THR A 52 -1.21 -8.20 -0.06
N PHE A 53 -0.05 -7.80 0.43
CA PHE A 53 1.01 -8.74 0.79
C PHE A 53 0.64 -9.58 2.01
N SER A 54 -0.10 -9.03 2.97
CA SER A 54 -0.72 -9.84 4.06
C SER A 54 -1.73 -10.83 3.50
N GLY A 55 -2.53 -10.43 2.51
CA GLY A 55 -3.43 -11.34 1.79
C GLY A 55 -2.67 -12.44 1.05
N LEU A 56 -1.60 -12.12 0.30
CA LEU A 56 -0.78 -13.10 -0.40
C LEU A 56 -0.11 -14.07 0.58
N ALA A 57 0.39 -13.60 1.72
CA ALA A 57 0.95 -14.46 2.77
C ALA A 57 -0.11 -15.42 3.34
N THR A 58 -1.34 -14.93 3.54
CA THR A 58 -2.45 -15.77 3.98
C THR A 58 -2.76 -16.87 2.94
N GLY A 59 -2.71 -16.53 1.66
CA GLY A 59 -2.86 -17.51 0.59
C GLY A 59 -1.78 -18.58 0.57
N ILE A 60 -0.52 -18.18 0.73
CA ILE A 60 0.61 -19.12 0.83
C ILE A 60 0.44 -20.01 2.08
N ALA A 61 0.05 -19.44 3.22
CA ALA A 61 -0.20 -20.23 4.43
C ALA A 61 -1.37 -21.22 4.26
N TRP A 62 -2.42 -20.83 3.54
CA TRP A 62 -3.52 -21.71 3.15
C TRP A 62 -3.03 -22.84 2.22
N ASP A 63 -2.25 -22.55 1.20
CA ASP A 63 -1.64 -23.53 0.29
C ASP A 63 -0.75 -24.54 1.04
N LEU A 64 -0.08 -24.10 2.11
CA LEU A 64 0.74 -24.94 2.98
C LEU A 64 -0.08 -25.72 4.03
N GLY A 65 -1.40 -25.52 4.11
CA GLY A 65 -2.26 -26.16 5.10
C GLY A 65 -2.05 -25.69 6.55
N LEU A 66 -1.50 -24.48 6.72
CA LEU A 66 -1.23 -23.90 8.05
C LEU A 66 -2.47 -23.25 8.68
N LEU A 67 -3.46 -22.88 7.85
CA LEU A 67 -4.72 -22.27 8.26
C LEU A 67 -5.83 -22.58 7.25
N HIS A 68 -7.07 -22.38 7.67
CA HIS A 68 -8.26 -22.43 6.80
C HIS A 68 -8.99 -21.08 6.80
N MET A 69 -9.77 -20.80 5.76
CA MET A 69 -10.49 -19.53 5.62
C MET A 69 -11.58 -19.33 6.68
N ASP A 70 -12.17 -20.43 7.13
CA ASP A 70 -13.23 -20.50 8.16
C ASP A 70 -12.72 -20.69 9.59
N ASP A 71 -11.39 -20.72 9.79
CA ASP A 71 -10.82 -20.77 11.13
C ASP A 71 -11.22 -19.52 11.95
N PRO A 72 -11.84 -19.69 13.13
CA PRO A 72 -12.15 -18.58 14.02
C PRO A 72 -10.88 -17.89 14.53
N ILE A 73 -10.81 -16.56 14.41
CA ILE A 73 -9.59 -15.82 14.76
C ILE A 73 -9.22 -15.95 16.23
N ILE A 74 -10.20 -16.07 17.14
CA ILE A 74 -9.96 -16.21 18.57
C ILE A 74 -9.15 -17.47 18.92
N GLY A 75 -9.19 -18.50 18.06
CA GLY A 75 -8.41 -19.73 18.23
C GLY A 75 -6.89 -19.50 18.12
N PHE A 76 -6.45 -18.47 17.42
CA PHE A 76 -5.04 -18.11 17.30
C PHE A 76 -4.53 -17.25 18.48
N PHE A 77 -5.43 -16.66 19.26
CA PHE A 77 -5.13 -15.68 20.32
C PHE A 77 -5.79 -16.02 21.65
N PRO A 78 -5.59 -17.24 22.20
CA PRO A 78 -6.26 -17.65 23.43
C PRO A 78 -5.84 -16.83 24.66
N GLU A 79 -4.64 -16.24 24.65
CA GLU A 79 -4.11 -15.44 25.75
C GLU A 79 -4.56 -13.97 25.65
N GLU A 80 -4.67 -13.44 24.43
CA GLU A 80 -5.02 -12.05 24.14
C GLU A 80 -6.55 -11.83 24.09
N CYS A 81 -7.32 -12.90 23.88
CA CYS A 81 -8.77 -12.83 23.80
C CYS A 81 -9.39 -12.48 25.16
N PRO A 82 -10.37 -11.56 25.24
CA PRO A 82 -11.09 -11.30 26.49
C PRO A 82 -11.79 -12.56 27.00
N GLY A 83 -11.84 -12.74 28.32
CA GLY A 83 -12.29 -13.97 28.98
C GLY A 83 -13.67 -14.49 28.54
N THR A 84 -14.57 -13.61 28.09
CA THR A 84 -15.82 -13.99 27.42
C THR A 84 -15.99 -13.11 26.18
N PRO A 85 -15.60 -13.61 25.00
CA PRO A 85 -15.79 -12.87 23.76
C PRO A 85 -17.28 -12.69 23.48
N ASP A 86 -17.64 -11.56 22.85
CA ASP A 86 -19.01 -11.41 22.38
C ASP A 86 -19.34 -12.41 21.25
N GLU A 87 -20.62 -12.56 20.92
CA GLU A 87 -21.08 -13.54 19.94
C GLU A 87 -20.45 -13.29 18.56
N ASN A 88 -20.35 -12.02 18.12
CA ASN A 88 -19.79 -11.68 16.82
C ASN A 88 -18.28 -11.91 16.78
N LEU A 89 -17.53 -11.50 17.82
CA LEU A 89 -16.09 -11.77 17.90
C LEU A 89 -15.79 -13.26 17.79
N SER A 90 -16.57 -14.11 18.44
CA SER A 90 -16.38 -15.56 18.40
C SER A 90 -16.61 -16.18 17.02
N ARG A 91 -17.31 -15.48 16.12
CA ARG A 91 -17.66 -15.91 14.76
C ARG A 91 -16.78 -15.31 13.68
N ILE A 92 -15.89 -14.35 14.03
CA ILE A 92 -14.96 -13.77 13.06
C ILE A 92 -13.96 -14.83 12.61
N THR A 93 -13.81 -15.00 11.29
CA THR A 93 -12.87 -15.94 10.68
C THR A 93 -11.75 -15.24 9.92
N VAL A 94 -10.76 -15.98 9.48
CA VAL A 94 -9.68 -15.50 8.59
C VAL A 94 -10.26 -14.83 7.35
N GLN A 95 -11.30 -15.43 6.74
CA GLN A 95 -11.98 -14.85 5.58
C GLN A 95 -12.57 -13.47 5.87
N HIS A 96 -13.18 -13.27 7.05
CA HIS A 96 -13.75 -11.97 7.42
C HIS A 96 -12.68 -10.88 7.57
N LEU A 97 -11.46 -11.23 8.00
CA LEU A 97 -10.32 -10.30 8.01
C LEU A 97 -9.87 -9.98 6.59
N LEU A 98 -9.73 -10.99 5.71
CA LEU A 98 -9.34 -10.83 4.31
C LEU A 98 -10.29 -9.92 3.54
N THR A 99 -11.58 -10.04 3.81
CA THR A 99 -12.66 -9.30 3.13
C THR A 99 -13.04 -7.99 3.80
N MET A 100 -12.38 -7.64 4.95
CA MET A 100 -12.71 -6.43 5.71
C MET A 100 -14.16 -6.39 6.20
N SER A 101 -14.69 -7.57 6.59
CA SER A 101 -16.09 -7.76 6.99
C SER A 101 -16.24 -8.36 8.40
N CYS A 102 -15.33 -8.03 9.30
CA CYS A 102 -15.34 -8.55 10.67
C CYS A 102 -16.45 -7.96 11.56
N GLY A 103 -17.27 -7.02 11.05
CA GLY A 103 -18.41 -6.49 11.79
C GLY A 103 -18.13 -5.17 12.53
N ILE A 104 -16.98 -4.54 12.33
CA ILE A 104 -16.67 -3.19 12.83
C ILE A 104 -17.57 -2.18 12.10
N HIS A 105 -18.15 -1.23 12.84
CA HIS A 105 -19.00 -0.19 12.25
C HIS A 105 -18.20 1.03 11.81
N GLU A 106 -17.35 1.56 12.68
CA GLU A 106 -16.54 2.74 12.41
C GLU A 106 -15.09 2.40 12.14
N ASN A 107 -14.40 3.30 11.44
CA ASN A 107 -12.97 3.14 11.28
C ASN A 107 -12.26 3.60 12.57
N THR A 108 -11.76 2.64 13.32
CA THR A 108 -11.05 2.85 14.59
C THR A 108 -9.54 2.99 14.42
N TYR A 109 -9.07 3.36 13.23
CA TYR A 109 -7.66 3.43 12.90
C TYR A 109 -6.85 4.24 13.92
N SER A 110 -7.23 5.50 14.16
CA SER A 110 -6.53 6.39 15.09
C SER A 110 -6.55 5.88 16.54
N ASP A 111 -7.65 5.25 16.96
CA ASP A 111 -7.84 4.80 18.34
C ASP A 111 -6.98 3.58 18.65
N LEU A 112 -6.75 2.71 17.66
CA LEU A 112 -5.93 1.51 17.84
C LEU A 112 -4.44 1.79 17.68
N PHE A 113 -4.07 2.75 16.85
CA PHE A 113 -2.66 3.09 16.61
C PHE A 113 -1.93 3.61 17.84
N VAL A 114 -2.64 4.24 18.77
CA VAL A 114 -2.09 4.76 20.03
C VAL A 114 -1.96 3.69 21.12
N GLN A 115 -2.35 2.45 20.84
CA GLN A 115 -2.28 1.36 21.80
C GLN A 115 -0.93 0.64 21.71
N ASP A 116 -0.45 0.14 22.85
CA ASP A 116 0.82 -0.59 22.93
C ASP A 116 0.76 -2.00 22.33
N ASN A 117 -0.42 -2.56 22.14
CA ASN A 117 -0.67 -3.87 21.56
C ASN A 117 -1.90 -3.82 20.65
N TRP A 118 -1.67 -3.82 19.32
CA TRP A 118 -2.73 -3.70 18.34
C TRP A 118 -3.60 -4.96 18.24
N VAL A 119 -3.03 -6.14 18.49
CA VAL A 119 -3.79 -7.40 18.49
C VAL A 119 -4.82 -7.39 19.62
N GLU A 120 -4.39 -7.09 20.85
CA GLU A 120 -5.30 -6.99 21.99
C GLU A 120 -6.35 -5.89 21.80
N ALA A 121 -5.92 -4.73 21.30
CA ALA A 121 -6.81 -3.61 21.04
C ALA A 121 -7.90 -3.99 20.01
N PHE A 122 -7.52 -4.71 18.93
CA PHE A 122 -8.48 -5.23 17.96
C PHE A 122 -9.49 -6.19 18.60
N LEU A 123 -9.03 -7.15 19.38
CA LEU A 123 -9.91 -8.15 20.02
C LEU A 123 -10.85 -7.56 21.10
N LYS A 124 -10.51 -6.39 21.63
CA LYS A 124 -11.33 -5.65 22.60
C LYS A 124 -12.34 -4.70 21.99
N GLN A 125 -12.36 -4.55 20.67
CA GLN A 125 -13.32 -3.66 19.98
C GLN A 125 -14.75 -4.19 20.04
N SER A 126 -15.69 -3.33 19.70
CA SER A 126 -17.07 -3.69 19.46
C SER A 126 -17.28 -4.16 18.02
N PHE A 127 -18.01 -5.25 17.83
CA PHE A 127 -18.39 -5.80 16.53
C PHE A 127 -19.92 -5.82 16.39
N PRO A 128 -20.58 -4.66 16.16
CA PRO A 128 -22.04 -4.56 16.18
C PRO A 128 -22.71 -5.24 14.99
N HIS A 129 -21.98 -5.53 13.91
CA HIS A 129 -22.54 -6.22 12.75
C HIS A 129 -22.15 -7.70 12.75
N GLU A 130 -23.02 -8.53 12.20
CA GLU A 130 -22.71 -9.94 11.96
C GLU A 130 -21.52 -10.04 10.98
N PRO A 131 -20.47 -10.84 11.32
CA PRO A 131 -19.33 -11.05 10.43
C PRO A 131 -19.76 -11.51 9.04
N GLY A 132 -19.12 -10.95 8.00
CA GLY A 132 -19.44 -11.23 6.61
C GLY A 132 -20.56 -10.38 6.00
N THR A 133 -21.29 -9.57 6.79
CA THR A 133 -22.45 -8.81 6.29
C THR A 133 -22.18 -7.33 6.04
N PHE A 134 -21.15 -6.77 6.67
CA PHE A 134 -20.86 -5.35 6.61
C PHE A 134 -19.38 -5.11 6.30
N TYR A 135 -19.13 -4.44 5.18
CA TYR A 135 -17.78 -4.01 4.82
C TYR A 135 -17.38 -2.75 5.60
N ARG A 136 -16.23 -2.81 6.23
CA ARG A 136 -15.55 -1.62 6.77
C ARG A 136 -14.06 -1.76 6.57
N TYR A 137 -13.49 -0.88 5.75
CA TYR A 137 -12.05 -0.85 5.53
C TYR A 137 -11.31 -0.63 6.86
N SER A 138 -10.43 -1.57 7.21
CA SER A 138 -9.70 -1.54 8.47
C SER A 138 -8.26 -2.01 8.28
N THR A 139 -7.32 -1.15 8.66
CA THR A 139 -5.88 -1.50 8.65
C THR A 139 -5.58 -2.61 9.65
N HIS A 140 -6.34 -2.68 10.75
CA HIS A 140 -6.13 -3.69 11.78
C HIS A 140 -6.58 -5.08 11.37
N CYS A 141 -7.57 -5.23 10.46
CA CYS A 141 -7.87 -6.54 9.87
C CYS A 141 -6.63 -7.15 9.19
N SER A 142 -5.88 -6.33 8.46
CA SER A 142 -4.64 -6.80 7.81
C SER A 142 -3.50 -7.02 8.80
N HIS A 143 -3.46 -6.26 9.91
CA HIS A 143 -2.51 -6.51 10.98
C HIS A 143 -2.80 -7.82 11.69
N MET A 144 -4.07 -8.15 11.94
CA MET A 144 -4.47 -9.45 12.47
C MET A 144 -4.04 -10.62 11.56
N LEU A 145 -4.11 -10.46 10.25
CA LEU A 145 -3.56 -11.46 9.30
C LEU A 145 -2.05 -11.65 9.51
N SER A 146 -1.29 -10.56 9.69
CA SER A 146 0.15 -10.63 10.00
C SER A 146 0.41 -11.38 11.31
N ALA A 147 -0.37 -11.09 12.35
CA ALA A 147 -0.27 -11.78 13.64
C ALA A 147 -0.60 -13.28 13.52
N ILE A 148 -1.65 -13.63 12.75
CA ILE A 148 -2.03 -15.03 12.50
C ILE A 148 -0.89 -15.75 11.75
N ILE A 149 -0.33 -15.16 10.69
CA ILE A 149 0.83 -15.74 9.99
C ILE A 149 1.97 -16.02 10.96
N THR A 150 2.25 -15.10 11.89
CA THR A 150 3.31 -15.31 12.89
C THR A 150 2.98 -16.47 13.81
N LYS A 151 1.74 -16.60 14.29
CA LYS A 151 1.31 -17.70 15.16
C LYS A 151 1.38 -19.08 14.47
N VAL A 152 0.91 -19.19 13.23
CA VAL A 152 0.83 -20.50 12.53
C VAL A 152 2.14 -20.94 11.89
N SER A 153 3.03 -20.01 11.54
CA SER A 153 4.28 -20.34 10.85
C SER A 153 5.52 -20.28 11.76
N GLY A 154 5.43 -19.59 12.89
CA GLY A 154 6.59 -19.26 13.74
C GLY A 154 7.53 -18.22 13.13
N LEU A 155 7.17 -17.59 12.00
CA LEU A 155 7.94 -16.55 11.30
C LEU A 155 7.18 -15.24 11.34
N SER A 156 7.87 -14.10 11.47
CA SER A 156 7.21 -12.81 11.19
C SER A 156 6.67 -12.77 9.76
N LEU A 157 5.65 -11.94 9.49
CA LEU A 157 5.11 -11.79 8.14
C LEU A 157 6.19 -11.46 7.11
N GLU A 158 7.14 -10.58 7.47
CA GLU A 158 8.28 -10.25 6.63
C GLU A 158 9.15 -11.48 6.33
N HIS A 159 9.56 -12.24 7.34
CA HIS A 159 10.37 -13.45 7.15
C HIS A 159 9.60 -14.54 6.39
N PHE A 160 8.30 -14.66 6.63
CA PHE A 160 7.45 -15.59 5.89
C PHE A 160 7.42 -15.25 4.39
N LEU A 161 7.15 -13.98 4.05
CA LEU A 161 7.15 -13.53 2.66
C LEU A 161 8.55 -13.56 2.03
N ASN A 162 9.60 -13.24 2.78
CA ASN A 162 10.97 -13.41 2.30
C ASN A 162 11.21 -14.85 1.86
N ARG A 163 10.81 -15.82 2.67
CA ARG A 163 11.05 -17.25 2.41
C ARG A 163 10.24 -17.78 1.23
N TYR A 164 8.94 -17.45 1.18
CA TYR A 164 8.01 -18.14 0.27
C TYR A 164 7.64 -17.32 -0.98
N LEU A 165 7.92 -16.01 -0.99
CA LEU A 165 7.57 -15.13 -2.12
C LEU A 165 8.78 -14.32 -2.60
N PHE A 166 9.40 -13.51 -1.75
CA PHE A 166 10.37 -12.50 -2.19
C PHE A 166 11.68 -13.13 -2.68
N TYR A 167 12.32 -14.03 -1.91
CA TYR A 167 13.56 -14.68 -2.33
C TYR A 167 13.39 -15.56 -3.57
N PRO A 168 12.32 -16.37 -3.72
CA PRO A 168 12.04 -17.05 -4.98
C PRO A 168 11.88 -16.12 -6.19
N MET A 169 11.50 -14.86 -5.96
CA MET A 169 11.36 -13.83 -6.97
C MET A 169 12.60 -12.93 -7.08
N GLU A 170 13.68 -13.23 -6.37
CA GLU A 170 14.91 -12.42 -6.33
C GLU A 170 14.62 -10.96 -5.90
N ILE A 171 13.82 -10.80 -4.85
CA ILE A 171 13.53 -9.54 -4.15
C ILE A 171 14.21 -9.63 -2.79
N TYR A 172 15.21 -8.77 -2.53
CA TYR A 172 16.07 -8.85 -1.34
C TYR A 172 16.04 -7.55 -0.50
N GLU A 173 15.44 -6.50 -1.01
CA GLU A 173 15.47 -5.15 -0.43
C GLU A 173 14.22 -4.80 0.39
N ALA A 174 13.33 -5.74 0.62
CA ALA A 174 12.10 -5.50 1.38
C ALA A 174 12.44 -4.94 2.78
N GLN A 175 11.79 -3.84 3.12
CA GLN A 175 11.82 -3.25 4.45
C GLN A 175 10.41 -3.12 4.96
N TRP A 176 10.23 -3.37 6.25
CA TRP A 176 8.89 -3.33 6.84
C TRP A 176 8.92 -2.69 8.23
N GLU A 177 7.90 -1.93 8.54
CA GLU A 177 7.73 -1.34 9.85
C GLU A 177 7.08 -2.33 10.82
N LEU A 178 7.32 -2.12 12.11
CA LEU A 178 6.80 -2.97 13.17
C LEU A 178 5.73 -2.22 13.97
N SER A 179 4.75 -2.95 14.47
CA SER A 179 3.82 -2.47 15.49
C SER A 179 4.52 -2.31 16.85
N PRO A 180 3.89 -1.65 17.83
CA PRO A 180 4.45 -1.49 19.16
C PRO A 180 4.81 -2.83 19.84
N GLU A 181 3.97 -3.86 19.65
CA GLU A 181 4.20 -5.22 20.15
C GLU A 181 5.24 -6.02 19.30
N LYS A 182 5.92 -5.36 18.36
CA LYS A 182 7.00 -5.91 17.53
C LYS A 182 6.57 -6.97 16.50
N LEU A 183 5.32 -6.95 16.11
CA LEU A 183 4.86 -7.70 14.93
C LEU A 183 5.07 -6.87 13.66
N THR A 184 5.26 -7.53 12.52
CA THR A 184 5.30 -6.84 11.21
C THR A 184 3.95 -6.17 10.94
N ALA A 185 3.94 -4.87 10.64
CA ALA A 185 2.72 -4.10 10.43
C ALA A 185 2.00 -4.54 9.15
N GLY A 186 1.03 -5.45 9.27
CA GLY A 186 0.39 -6.12 8.12
C GLY A 186 -0.44 -5.21 7.21
N GLY A 187 -0.84 -4.04 7.69
CA GLY A 187 -1.70 -3.13 6.92
C GLY A 187 -0.98 -1.94 6.28
N MET A 188 0.32 -1.78 6.53
CA MET A 188 1.14 -0.64 6.10
C MET A 188 2.63 -0.94 6.32
N GLY A 189 3.50 -0.01 5.95
CA GLY A 189 4.89 -0.05 6.34
C GLY A 189 5.83 -0.84 5.42
N LEU A 190 5.32 -1.59 4.43
CA LEU A 190 6.16 -2.22 3.42
C LEU A 190 6.78 -1.19 2.49
N SER A 191 8.09 -1.31 2.27
CA SER A 191 8.83 -0.57 1.26
C SER A 191 9.57 -1.53 0.33
N LEU A 192 9.40 -1.35 -0.99
CA LEU A 192 10.10 -2.10 -2.04
C LEU A 192 10.56 -1.12 -3.14
N TYR A 193 11.46 -1.59 -4.02
CA TYR A 193 11.71 -0.87 -5.27
C TYR A 193 10.52 -0.98 -6.22
N PRO A 194 10.27 0.03 -7.06
CA PRO A 194 9.25 -0.02 -8.11
C PRO A 194 9.34 -1.27 -8.99
N MET A 195 10.56 -1.69 -9.34
CA MET A 195 10.79 -2.88 -10.16
C MET A 195 10.46 -4.19 -9.45
N SER A 196 10.54 -4.23 -8.12
CA SER A 196 10.09 -5.40 -7.35
C SER A 196 8.58 -5.52 -7.36
N LEU A 197 7.84 -4.39 -7.33
CA LEU A 197 6.39 -4.41 -7.54
C LEU A 197 6.01 -4.85 -8.97
N VAL A 198 6.83 -4.56 -9.99
CA VAL A 198 6.64 -5.11 -11.35
C VAL A 198 6.65 -6.62 -11.32
N LYS A 199 7.62 -7.25 -10.66
CA LYS A 199 7.68 -8.72 -10.53
C LYS A 199 6.43 -9.28 -9.85
N ILE A 200 5.95 -8.64 -8.77
CA ILE A 200 4.72 -9.05 -8.08
C ILE A 200 3.50 -8.91 -9.01
N ALA A 201 3.35 -7.80 -9.73
CA ALA A 201 2.26 -7.62 -10.67
C ALA A 201 2.30 -8.68 -11.81
N GLN A 202 3.48 -9.03 -12.32
CA GLN A 202 3.66 -10.08 -13.30
C GLN A 202 3.32 -11.48 -12.75
N LEU A 203 3.67 -11.78 -11.49
CA LEU A 203 3.23 -12.99 -10.80
C LEU A 203 1.70 -13.08 -10.77
N LEU A 204 1.01 -11.99 -10.42
CA LEU A 204 -0.44 -11.94 -10.34
C LEU A 204 -1.09 -12.09 -11.72
N LEU A 205 -0.55 -11.45 -12.77
CA LEU A 205 -1.01 -11.61 -14.16
C LEU A 205 -0.82 -13.05 -14.69
N LYS A 206 0.15 -13.79 -14.13
CA LYS A 206 0.45 -15.21 -14.44
C LYS A 206 -0.21 -16.17 -13.44
N GLU A 207 -1.27 -15.73 -12.77
CA GLU A 207 -2.03 -16.56 -11.82
C GLU A 207 -1.14 -17.27 -10.78
N GLY A 208 -0.17 -16.52 -10.20
CA GLY A 208 0.69 -17.00 -9.13
C GLY A 208 1.92 -17.79 -9.59
N SER A 209 2.17 -17.88 -10.89
CA SER A 209 3.36 -18.55 -11.44
C SER A 209 4.50 -17.57 -11.71
N TYR A 210 5.70 -17.91 -11.29
CA TYR A 210 6.93 -17.16 -11.55
C TYR A 210 8.08 -18.10 -11.95
N ASN A 211 8.70 -17.85 -13.10
CA ASN A 211 9.79 -18.66 -13.64
C ASN A 211 9.50 -20.19 -13.65
N GLY A 212 8.26 -20.57 -13.96
CA GLY A 212 7.83 -21.97 -14.01
C GLY A 212 7.45 -22.59 -12.67
N SER A 213 7.60 -21.88 -11.56
CA SER A 213 7.18 -22.32 -10.23
C SER A 213 5.87 -21.66 -9.82
N GLN A 214 4.93 -22.43 -9.27
CA GLN A 214 3.71 -21.90 -8.67
C GLN A 214 4.02 -21.47 -7.24
N LEU A 215 4.05 -20.14 -6.98
CA LEU A 215 4.36 -19.58 -5.66
C LEU A 215 3.10 -19.36 -4.80
N ILE A 216 1.95 -19.14 -5.46
CA ILE A 216 0.64 -19.01 -4.83
C ILE A 216 -0.34 -19.75 -5.73
N SER A 217 -1.23 -20.57 -5.17
CA SER A 217 -2.16 -21.36 -5.97
C SER A 217 -3.11 -20.48 -6.79
N LYS A 218 -3.45 -20.97 -7.99
CA LYS A 218 -4.46 -20.33 -8.83
C LYS A 218 -5.83 -20.28 -8.15
N GLU A 219 -6.13 -21.29 -7.36
CA GLU A 219 -7.37 -21.40 -6.61
C GLU A 219 -7.51 -20.25 -5.61
N TYR A 220 -6.48 -20.04 -4.79
CA TYR A 220 -6.48 -18.92 -3.86
C TYR A 220 -6.57 -17.57 -4.59
N LEU A 221 -5.74 -17.35 -5.60
CA LEU A 221 -5.75 -16.07 -6.32
C LEU A 221 -7.10 -15.82 -7.00
N LYS A 222 -7.76 -16.82 -7.55
CA LYS A 222 -9.09 -16.67 -8.10
C LYS A 222 -10.09 -16.19 -7.05
N MET A 223 -10.06 -16.74 -5.83
CA MET A 223 -10.87 -16.22 -4.72
C MET A 223 -10.48 -14.80 -4.34
N ALA A 224 -9.19 -14.53 -4.26
CA ALA A 224 -8.66 -13.25 -3.79
C ALA A 224 -9.03 -12.06 -4.70
N VAL A 225 -9.08 -12.28 -6.02
CA VAL A 225 -9.38 -11.22 -7.00
C VAL A 225 -10.83 -11.24 -7.51
N THR A 226 -11.70 -12.06 -6.90
CA THR A 226 -13.13 -12.05 -7.13
C THR A 226 -13.83 -11.24 -6.04
N GLN A 227 -14.91 -10.55 -6.39
CA GLN A 227 -15.71 -9.81 -5.42
C GLN A 227 -16.28 -10.77 -4.36
N GLN A 228 -15.87 -10.57 -3.11
CA GLN A 228 -16.34 -11.31 -1.95
C GLN A 228 -17.39 -10.53 -1.17
N ILE A 229 -17.30 -9.22 -1.18
CA ILE A 229 -18.23 -8.31 -0.50
C ILE A 229 -18.40 -7.02 -1.31
N ILE A 230 -19.56 -6.40 -1.17
CA ILE A 230 -19.85 -5.07 -1.72
C ILE A 230 -19.42 -4.01 -0.69
N LYS A 231 -18.73 -2.99 -1.14
CA LYS A 231 -18.40 -1.82 -0.32
C LYS A 231 -19.61 -0.88 -0.25
N GLN A 232 -20.21 -0.72 0.92
CA GLN A 232 -21.41 0.11 1.09
C GLN A 232 -21.14 1.56 0.72
N ASP A 233 -19.97 2.09 1.02
CA ASP A 233 -19.61 3.47 0.73
C ASP A 233 -19.57 3.76 -0.79
N ASP A 234 -19.25 2.76 -1.61
CA ASP A 234 -19.21 2.90 -3.06
C ASP A 234 -20.60 2.86 -3.69
N ILE A 235 -21.60 2.22 -3.05
CA ILE A 235 -22.98 2.21 -3.53
C ILE A 235 -23.58 3.63 -3.54
N ASN A 236 -23.15 4.46 -2.58
CA ASN A 236 -23.64 5.83 -2.40
C ASN A 236 -22.76 6.88 -3.09
N ASN A 237 -21.66 6.48 -3.74
CA ASN A 237 -20.77 7.38 -4.45
C ASN A 237 -20.82 7.11 -5.97
N PRO A 238 -21.72 7.81 -6.71
CA PRO A 238 -21.85 7.62 -8.15
C PRO A 238 -20.62 8.09 -8.95
N ASP A 239 -19.68 8.82 -8.33
CA ASP A 239 -18.47 9.33 -8.99
C ASP A 239 -17.36 8.28 -9.06
N SER A 240 -17.57 7.08 -8.50
CA SER A 240 -16.58 5.98 -8.52
C SER A 240 -16.66 5.08 -9.77
N GLU A 241 -16.92 5.66 -10.95
CA GLU A 241 -17.11 4.91 -12.21
C GLU A 241 -16.00 3.88 -12.48
N PHE A 242 -14.75 4.22 -12.15
CA PHE A 242 -13.58 3.38 -12.44
C PHE A 242 -13.15 2.54 -11.24
N SER A 243 -13.49 2.94 -10.01
CA SER A 243 -13.01 2.25 -8.81
C SER A 243 -13.77 0.97 -8.49
N GLY A 244 -15.02 0.84 -8.96
CA GLY A 244 -15.88 -0.29 -8.66
C GLY A 244 -16.28 -0.35 -7.17
N ASN A 245 -17.19 -1.24 -6.84
CA ASN A 245 -17.80 -1.34 -5.51
C ASN A 245 -17.55 -2.67 -4.78
N GLY A 246 -16.56 -3.45 -5.23
CA GLY A 246 -16.25 -4.75 -4.67
C GLY A 246 -14.93 -4.79 -3.90
N TYR A 247 -14.82 -5.76 -2.97
CA TYR A 247 -13.59 -6.11 -2.30
C TYR A 247 -13.39 -7.62 -2.30
N GLY A 248 -12.16 -8.05 -2.57
CA GLY A 248 -11.74 -9.45 -2.51
C GLY A 248 -10.91 -9.74 -1.26
N TYR A 249 -9.91 -10.59 -1.37
CA TYR A 249 -8.98 -10.87 -0.28
C TYR A 249 -7.82 -9.85 -0.33
N GLN A 250 -8.01 -8.71 0.32
CA GLN A 250 -7.07 -7.58 0.35
C GLN A 250 -6.79 -6.94 -1.02
N PHE A 251 -7.76 -7.04 -1.94
CA PHE A 251 -7.78 -6.36 -3.23
C PHE A 251 -9.06 -5.56 -3.40
N HIS A 252 -8.95 -4.35 -3.94
CA HIS A 252 -10.09 -3.62 -4.46
C HIS A 252 -10.50 -4.20 -5.81
N ILE A 253 -11.77 -4.55 -5.96
CA ILE A 253 -12.32 -5.05 -7.22
C ILE A 253 -12.92 -3.86 -7.97
N GLY A 254 -12.38 -3.59 -9.14
CA GLY A 254 -12.77 -2.48 -9.98
C GLY A 254 -13.77 -2.86 -11.05
N LYS A 255 -14.02 -1.91 -11.96
CA LYS A 255 -14.79 -2.10 -13.16
C LYS A 255 -14.14 -3.15 -14.09
N ASP A 256 -14.93 -3.81 -14.90
CA ASP A 256 -14.50 -4.78 -15.92
C ASP A 256 -13.73 -6.00 -15.39
N GLY A 257 -13.90 -6.35 -14.11
CA GLY A 257 -13.15 -7.44 -13.47
C GLY A 257 -11.69 -7.14 -13.19
N TYR A 258 -11.28 -5.88 -13.32
CA TYR A 258 -9.95 -5.43 -12.94
C TYR A 258 -9.85 -5.34 -11.43
N TYR A 259 -8.66 -5.53 -10.91
CA TYR A 259 -8.43 -5.46 -9.50
C TYR A 259 -7.14 -4.66 -9.19
N ARG A 260 -7.06 -4.13 -7.99
CA ARG A 260 -5.97 -3.23 -7.67
C ARG A 260 -5.57 -3.23 -6.20
N MET A 261 -4.35 -2.80 -5.99
CA MET A 261 -3.80 -2.41 -4.70
C MET A 261 -3.79 -0.88 -4.65
N ASP A 262 -4.37 -0.31 -3.60
CA ASP A 262 -4.39 1.14 -3.37
C ASP A 262 -3.59 1.49 -2.12
N GLY A 263 -2.79 2.53 -2.19
CA GLY A 263 -2.07 3.11 -1.06
C GLY A 263 -2.37 4.59 -0.92
N ALA A 264 -2.26 5.10 0.31
CA ALA A 264 -2.45 6.52 0.57
C ALA A 264 -1.61 7.38 -0.37
N PHE A 265 -2.09 8.59 -0.63
CA PHE A 265 -1.45 9.58 -1.51
C PHE A 265 -1.36 9.19 -2.99
N GLY A 266 -2.13 8.19 -3.44
CA GLY A 266 -2.18 7.78 -4.85
C GLY A 266 -1.08 6.79 -5.26
N GLN A 267 -0.69 5.91 -4.34
CA GLN A 267 0.05 4.71 -4.70
C GLN A 267 -0.95 3.73 -5.32
N LEU A 268 -0.69 3.21 -6.49
CA LEU A 268 -1.64 2.39 -7.25
C LEU A 268 -0.92 1.27 -8.01
N CYS A 269 -1.47 0.07 -7.96
CA CYS A 269 -1.15 -0.99 -8.91
C CYS A 269 -2.46 -1.58 -9.42
N LEU A 270 -2.86 -1.23 -10.65
CA LEU A 270 -4.05 -1.74 -11.34
C LEU A 270 -3.66 -2.91 -12.24
N LEU A 271 -4.36 -4.04 -12.08
CA LEU A 271 -4.17 -5.24 -12.89
C LEU A 271 -5.39 -5.50 -13.78
N CYS A 272 -5.12 -5.76 -15.05
CA CYS A 272 -6.10 -6.00 -16.11
C CYS A 272 -5.85 -7.39 -16.72
N PRO A 273 -6.38 -8.48 -16.12
CA PRO A 273 -6.02 -9.85 -16.50
C PRO A 273 -6.38 -10.20 -17.93
N ASP A 274 -7.54 -9.78 -18.43
CA ASP A 274 -8.01 -9.99 -19.80
C ASP A 274 -7.05 -9.41 -20.85
N LYS A 275 -6.40 -8.29 -20.51
CA LYS A 275 -5.40 -7.63 -21.35
C LYS A 275 -3.98 -8.09 -21.07
N LYS A 276 -3.76 -8.89 -20.02
CA LYS A 276 -2.45 -9.31 -19.53
C LYS A 276 -1.52 -8.12 -19.27
N LYS A 277 -2.07 -7.05 -18.69
CA LYS A 277 -1.38 -5.77 -18.47
C LYS A 277 -1.60 -5.28 -17.04
N ALA A 278 -0.66 -4.50 -16.55
CA ALA A 278 -0.83 -3.74 -15.32
C ALA A 278 -0.22 -2.34 -15.43
N VAL A 279 -0.72 -1.46 -14.58
CA VAL A 279 -0.24 -0.07 -14.44
C VAL A 279 0.14 0.16 -12.99
N ILE A 280 1.37 0.57 -12.76
CA ILE A 280 1.89 0.93 -11.45
C ILE A 280 2.15 2.42 -11.42
N VAL A 281 1.67 3.10 -10.38
CA VAL A 281 1.91 4.54 -10.17
C VAL A 281 2.33 4.77 -8.73
N PHE A 282 3.41 5.54 -8.54
CA PHE A 282 3.75 6.14 -7.25
C PHE A 282 3.58 7.65 -7.35
N SER A 283 3.08 8.24 -6.28
CA SER A 283 2.74 9.67 -6.21
C SER A 283 3.21 10.28 -4.89
N GLN A 284 3.41 11.61 -4.89
CA GLN A 284 3.45 12.37 -3.65
C GLN A 284 2.02 12.63 -3.13
N TYR A 285 1.12 12.93 -4.05
CA TYR A 285 -0.31 13.04 -3.82
C TYR A 285 -1.04 12.89 -5.16
N SER A 286 -2.01 11.98 -5.22
CA SER A 286 -2.92 11.89 -6.36
C SER A 286 -4.27 11.34 -5.90
N LYS A 287 -5.35 11.84 -6.49
CA LYS A 287 -6.67 11.26 -6.31
C LYS A 287 -6.78 10.00 -7.15
N THR A 288 -7.17 8.89 -6.54
CA THR A 288 -7.27 7.57 -7.21
C THR A 288 -8.18 7.63 -8.43
N GLU A 289 -9.36 8.26 -8.33
CA GLU A 289 -10.29 8.40 -9.46
C GLU A 289 -9.67 9.17 -10.65
N ALA A 290 -8.90 10.22 -10.38
CA ALA A 290 -8.21 10.95 -11.43
C ALA A 290 -7.17 10.08 -12.14
N LEU A 291 -6.41 9.29 -11.38
CA LEU A 291 -5.45 8.33 -11.95
C LEU A 291 -6.17 7.26 -12.78
N LEU A 292 -7.22 6.63 -12.25
CA LEU A 292 -7.98 5.60 -12.95
C LEU A 292 -8.58 6.14 -14.24
N SER A 293 -9.22 7.32 -14.21
CA SER A 293 -9.77 7.96 -15.40
C SER A 293 -8.71 8.13 -16.50
N LEU A 294 -7.51 8.62 -16.14
CA LEU A 294 -6.42 8.79 -17.10
C LEU A 294 -5.85 7.45 -17.59
N ILE A 295 -5.76 6.44 -16.72
CA ILE A 295 -5.32 5.10 -17.10
C ILE A 295 -6.30 4.47 -18.10
N TYR A 296 -7.60 4.50 -17.82
CA TYR A 296 -8.63 3.99 -18.73
C TYR A 296 -8.59 4.73 -20.06
N LYS A 297 -8.47 6.05 -20.04
CA LYS A 297 -8.40 6.87 -21.25
C LYS A 297 -7.21 6.53 -22.14
N HIS A 298 -6.02 6.35 -21.57
CA HIS A 298 -4.77 6.32 -22.33
C HIS A 298 -4.17 4.92 -22.51
N LEU A 299 -4.37 4.01 -21.56
CA LEU A 299 -3.62 2.77 -21.49
C LEU A 299 -4.49 1.52 -21.69
N LEU A 300 -5.80 1.60 -21.40
CA LEU A 300 -6.68 0.42 -21.45
C LEU A 300 -7.59 0.39 -22.69
N ASN A 301 -7.67 1.45 -23.45
CA ASN A 301 -8.32 1.40 -24.77
C ASN A 301 -7.42 0.67 -25.77
N ASP A 302 -7.99 -0.13 -26.64
CA ASP A 302 -7.35 -1.13 -27.53
C ASP A 302 -6.40 -0.56 -28.61
N THR A 303 -5.76 0.55 -28.39
CA THR A 303 -4.71 1.09 -29.27
C THR A 303 -3.36 0.51 -28.90
N GLU A 304 -2.61 0.01 -29.89
CA GLU A 304 -1.24 -0.44 -29.71
C GLU A 304 -0.42 0.66 -28.99
N CYS A 305 0.01 0.36 -27.77
CA CYS A 305 0.88 1.25 -27.03
C CYS A 305 2.33 0.95 -27.42
N CYS A 306 2.97 1.88 -28.15
CA CYS A 306 4.39 1.77 -28.42
C CYS A 306 5.16 1.88 -27.10
N CYS A 307 6.17 1.01 -26.91
CA CYS A 307 7.10 1.10 -25.81
C CYS A 307 7.69 2.51 -25.73
N ALA A 308 7.60 3.14 -24.57
CA ALA A 308 8.11 4.50 -24.36
C ALA A 308 8.86 4.56 -23.03
N TYR A 309 10.15 4.88 -23.12
CA TYR A 309 10.93 5.37 -21.99
C TYR A 309 10.86 6.89 -21.98
N ILE A 310 10.41 7.48 -20.88
CA ILE A 310 10.32 8.93 -20.75
C ILE A 310 11.19 9.32 -19.56
N GLU A 311 12.38 9.81 -19.87
CA GLU A 311 13.24 10.43 -18.89
C GLU A 311 12.79 11.88 -18.69
N ASN A 312 12.45 12.23 -17.46
CA ASN A 312 12.26 13.61 -17.09
C ASN A 312 13.64 14.19 -16.76
N THR A 313 14.29 14.79 -17.74
CA THR A 313 15.58 15.45 -17.58
C THR A 313 15.49 16.50 -16.47
N ARG A 314 16.60 16.64 -15.74
CA ARG A 314 16.79 17.72 -14.77
C ARG A 314 16.34 19.03 -15.43
N PRO A 315 15.46 19.84 -14.81
CA PRO A 315 15.18 21.18 -15.32
C PRO A 315 16.51 21.89 -15.54
N GLU A 316 16.72 22.47 -16.72
CA GLU A 316 17.90 23.32 -16.92
C GLU A 316 17.97 24.29 -15.76
N LYS A 317 19.12 24.34 -15.07
CA LYS A 317 19.33 25.27 -14.00
C LYS A 317 19.09 26.67 -14.56
N ASN A 318 17.93 27.25 -14.32
CA ASN A 318 17.82 28.70 -14.37
C ASN A 318 18.70 29.21 -13.24
N ALA A 319 19.87 29.69 -13.59
CA ALA A 319 20.83 30.25 -12.65
C ALA A 319 20.23 31.37 -11.76
N ALA A 320 19.10 31.92 -12.18
CA ALA A 320 18.33 32.92 -11.43
C ALA A 320 17.54 32.33 -10.23
N ALA A 321 17.36 31.00 -10.13
CA ALA A 321 16.59 30.38 -9.02
C ALA A 321 17.47 30.04 -7.80
N VAL A 322 18.79 30.19 -7.89
CA VAL A 322 19.73 29.82 -6.80
C VAL A 322 19.84 30.90 -5.73
N ASP A 323 19.33 32.10 -5.99
CA ASP A 323 19.35 33.22 -5.02
C ASP A 323 18.15 33.27 -4.07
N ALA A 324 17.24 32.32 -4.14
CA ALA A 324 16.17 32.18 -3.14
C ALA A 324 16.75 31.57 -1.85
N VAL A 325 17.37 32.42 -1.03
CA VAL A 325 17.70 32.06 0.35
C VAL A 325 16.37 31.78 1.06
N ILE A 326 16.12 30.50 1.40
CA ILE A 326 15.00 30.18 2.32
C ILE A 326 15.38 30.85 3.64
N PRO A 327 14.64 31.86 4.11
CA PRO A 327 14.96 32.50 5.38
C PRO A 327 14.82 31.49 6.50
N CYS A 328 15.60 31.68 7.57
CA CYS A 328 15.37 30.94 8.80
C CYS A 328 13.94 31.19 9.23
N SER A 329 13.12 30.14 9.25
CA SER A 329 11.69 30.23 9.46
C SER A 329 11.22 29.11 10.38
N ASN A 330 10.33 29.46 11.27
CA ASN A 330 9.70 28.52 12.20
C ASN A 330 8.18 28.57 11.95
N PHE A 331 7.59 27.43 11.63
CA PHE A 331 6.16 27.30 11.37
C PHE A 331 5.53 26.44 12.46
N ARG A 332 4.62 27.02 13.22
CA ARG A 332 3.74 26.26 14.10
C ARG A 332 2.67 25.60 13.26
N LEU A 333 2.47 24.31 13.45
CA LEU A 333 1.41 23.56 12.77
C LEU A 333 0.18 23.45 13.69
N GLU A 334 -0.99 23.46 13.06
CA GLU A 334 -2.22 23.02 13.72
C GLU A 334 -2.13 21.53 14.04
N ASP A 335 -3.04 21.04 14.89
CA ASP A 335 -3.07 19.62 15.24
C ASP A 335 -3.22 18.75 13.99
N ASN A 336 -2.29 17.81 13.85
CA ASN A 336 -2.19 16.95 12.68
C ASN A 336 -1.88 15.50 13.09
N ILE A 337 -2.19 14.55 12.20
CA ILE A 337 -2.03 13.11 12.45
C ILE A 337 -0.58 12.68 12.70
N LEU A 338 0.41 13.49 12.29
CA LEU A 338 1.82 13.21 12.50
C LEU A 338 2.33 13.73 13.83
N GLY A 339 1.51 14.48 14.59
CA GLY A 339 1.90 15.04 15.88
C GLY A 339 2.99 16.13 15.80
N ILE A 340 3.33 16.61 14.60
CA ILE A 340 4.34 17.66 14.40
C ILE A 340 3.80 18.97 14.94
N LYS A 341 4.51 19.59 15.89
CA LYS A 341 4.15 20.89 16.48
C LYS A 341 4.78 22.07 15.76
N TYR A 342 6.04 21.91 15.33
CA TYR A 342 6.81 22.95 14.66
C TYR A 342 7.65 22.37 13.53
N VAL A 343 7.82 23.16 12.47
CA VAL A 343 8.79 22.90 11.41
C VAL A 343 9.75 24.08 11.36
N GLU A 344 11.04 23.82 11.57
CA GLU A 344 12.10 24.85 11.50
C GLU A 344 12.95 24.65 10.26
N PHE A 345 13.12 25.72 9.48
CA PHE A 345 14.05 25.76 8.37
C PHE A 345 15.30 26.54 8.80
N LEU A 346 16.43 25.88 8.83
CA LEU A 346 17.70 26.44 9.27
C LEU A 346 18.71 26.37 8.12
N PRO A 347 19.10 27.54 7.55
CA PRO A 347 20.17 27.55 6.56
C PRO A 347 21.52 27.24 7.26
N SER A 348 22.30 26.38 6.63
CA SER A 348 23.69 26.09 7.01
C SER A 348 24.55 26.15 5.75
N CYS A 349 25.85 26.42 5.85
CA CYS A 349 26.75 26.60 4.71
C CYS A 349 26.52 25.56 3.61
N ASN A 350 25.87 25.92 2.52
CA ASN A 350 25.49 25.04 1.38
C ASN A 350 24.46 23.94 1.65
N GLU A 351 23.87 23.87 2.84
CA GLU A 351 22.86 22.90 3.24
C GLU A 351 21.70 23.60 3.95
N TYR A 352 20.57 22.90 4.00
CA TYR A 352 19.45 23.29 4.83
C TYR A 352 19.14 22.16 5.81
N LEU A 353 18.81 22.55 7.02
CA LEU A 353 18.27 21.65 8.03
C LEU A 353 16.77 21.92 8.15
N VAL A 354 15.95 20.91 8.00
CA VAL A 354 14.55 20.94 8.38
C VAL A 354 14.40 20.14 9.65
N LYS A 355 13.98 20.81 10.71
CA LYS A 355 13.64 20.12 11.96
C LYS A 355 12.14 19.96 12.03
N LEU A 356 11.71 18.72 12.22
CA LEU A 356 10.35 18.36 12.57
C LEU A 356 10.30 18.19 14.09
N CYS A 357 9.65 19.14 14.77
CA CYS A 357 9.59 19.16 16.23
C CYS A 357 8.24 18.59 16.68
N TYR A 358 8.29 17.47 17.37
CA TYR A 358 7.18 16.82 18.05
C TYR A 358 7.10 17.28 19.51
N ALA A 359 6.18 16.75 20.29
CA ALA A 359 6.05 17.14 21.67
C ALA A 359 7.25 16.75 22.54
N GLU A 360 7.85 15.59 22.29
CA GLU A 360 8.88 14.99 23.13
C GLU A 360 10.24 14.82 22.45
N TYR A 361 10.34 14.98 21.12
CA TYR A 361 11.56 14.79 20.35
C TYR A 361 11.60 15.68 19.10
N THR A 362 12.75 15.69 18.41
CA THR A 362 12.94 16.43 17.16
C THR A 362 13.68 15.58 16.16
N GLU A 363 13.14 15.46 14.96
CA GLU A 363 13.84 14.90 13.81
C GLU A 363 14.53 16.01 13.01
N THR A 364 15.69 15.69 12.46
CA THR A 364 16.43 16.63 11.62
C THR A 364 16.71 16.01 10.27
N ILE A 365 16.16 16.62 9.23
CA ILE A 365 16.41 16.26 7.83
C ILE A 365 17.42 17.26 7.27
N ARG A 366 18.50 16.74 6.68
CA ARG A 366 19.48 17.55 5.96
C ARG A 366 19.20 17.47 4.47
N PHE A 367 19.19 18.60 3.80
CA PHE A 367 19.12 18.61 2.35
C PHE A 367 19.99 19.72 1.75
N SER A 368 20.48 19.51 0.55
CA SER A 368 21.26 20.46 -0.23
C SER A 368 20.47 20.91 -1.45
N LEU A 369 20.52 22.20 -1.78
CA LEU A 369 19.98 22.71 -3.03
C LEU A 369 20.88 22.38 -4.24
N LEU A 370 22.12 21.95 -3.98
CA LEU A 370 23.13 21.69 -5.00
C LEU A 370 23.32 20.18 -5.28
N GLN A 371 22.96 19.33 -4.33
CA GLN A 371 23.14 17.88 -4.42
C GLN A 371 21.86 17.16 -3.97
N GLU A 372 21.60 16.02 -4.58
CA GLU A 372 20.53 15.15 -4.11
C GLU A 372 20.89 14.55 -2.75
N THR A 373 19.94 14.61 -1.84
CA THR A 373 20.04 13.96 -0.54
C THR A 373 18.90 12.98 -0.38
N SER A 374 19.15 11.82 0.20
CA SER A 374 18.15 10.84 0.53
C SER A 374 18.25 10.42 1.99
N GLY A 375 17.14 10.09 2.58
CA GLY A 375 17.06 9.66 3.97
C GLY A 375 15.87 8.72 4.18
N LYS A 376 15.85 8.05 5.31
CA LYS A 376 14.75 7.22 5.76
C LYS A 376 14.05 7.91 6.93
N MET A 377 12.72 7.90 6.91
CA MET A 377 11.87 8.33 8.01
C MET A 377 11.06 7.11 8.49
N ASP A 378 11.04 6.87 9.78
CA ASP A 378 10.23 5.83 10.41
C ASP A 378 8.82 6.40 10.71
N PHE A 379 7.86 6.12 9.84
CA PHE A 379 6.49 6.62 9.99
C PHE A 379 5.73 6.04 11.19
N LEU A 380 6.14 4.89 11.70
CA LEU A 380 5.45 4.23 12.82
C LEU A 380 6.09 4.51 14.19
N LYS A 381 7.22 5.22 14.25
CA LYS A 381 7.82 5.56 15.55
C LYS A 381 6.98 6.53 16.37
N ASP A 382 6.08 7.25 15.71
CA ASP A 382 5.53 8.51 16.19
C ASP A 382 4.02 8.64 15.90
N LEU A 383 3.36 7.57 15.49
CA LEU A 383 1.90 7.43 15.42
C LEU A 383 1.38 6.68 16.63
#